data_441c720c7e586d6bf3dd8313446a5bf9
#
_entry.id   441c720c7e586d6bf3dd8313446a5bf9
#
_cell.length_a   1.000
_cell.length_b   1.000
_cell.length_c   1.000
_cell.angle_alpha   90.00
_cell.angle_beta   90.00
_cell.angle_gamma   90.00
#
_symmetry.space_group_name_H-M   'P 1'
#
loop_
_entity.id
_entity.type
_entity.pdbx_description
1 polymer ?
#
loop_
_entity_poly.entity_id
_entity_poly.type
_entity_poly.pdbx_seq_one_letter_code
_entity_poly.pdbx_strand_id
1 'polypeptide(L)'
;HVRSRRQRQMCIRDSSETIVMAVTIIATLATSNLAIGVVLGVVTAMIMFARRVAHIVSIEKVSDIDGDGDGEIDTRTYRVHGQLFWASSNDLVYRFDYTDSARHITIDLTEAEIWDASTVATFDAITQKFQDRGKTVSIIGLDGPSQDRLNRLSGRLDTGH
;
A
#
# COMPACT_ATOMS: atom_id res chain seq x y z
N HIS A 1 34.09 -17.52 0.02
CA HIS A 1 32.73 -18.04 -0.24
C HIS A 1 31.59 -17.00 -0.09
N VAL A 2 31.79 -15.74 -0.53
CA VAL A 2 30.75 -14.68 -0.39
C VAL A 2 30.22 -14.17 -1.75
N ARG A 3 30.54 -14.85 -2.86
CA ARG A 3 30.25 -14.31 -4.22
C ARG A 3 28.96 -14.82 -4.87
N SER A 4 28.17 -15.72 -4.22
CA SER A 4 27.04 -16.38 -4.88
C SER A 4 25.65 -15.77 -4.61
N ARG A 5 25.49 -14.82 -3.68
CA ARG A 5 24.16 -14.28 -3.34
C ARG A 5 23.74 -13.05 -4.17
N ARG A 6 24.67 -12.35 -4.80
CA ARG A 6 24.34 -11.15 -5.62
C ARG A 6 23.80 -11.47 -7.03
N GLN A 7 24.01 -12.68 -7.51
CA GLN A 7 23.63 -13.05 -8.88
C GLN A 7 22.16 -13.50 -9.02
N ARG A 8 21.47 -13.87 -7.93
CA ARG A 8 20.05 -14.29 -7.97
C ARG A 8 19.05 -13.15 -7.98
N GLN A 9 19.44 -11.96 -7.56
CA GLN A 9 18.55 -10.78 -7.59
C GLN A 9 18.48 -10.09 -8.96
N MET A 10 19.40 -10.37 -9.85
CA MET A 10 19.43 -9.79 -11.20
C MET A 10 18.41 -10.43 -12.16
N CYS A 11 18.03 -11.70 -11.95
CA CYS A 11 17.13 -12.42 -12.87
C CYS A 11 15.63 -12.08 -12.71
N ILE A 12 15.20 -11.52 -11.57
CA ILE A 12 13.78 -11.19 -11.32
C ILE A 12 13.44 -9.78 -11.85
N ARG A 13 14.44 -8.94 -12.04
CA ARG A 13 14.28 -7.56 -12.51
C ARG A 13 14.09 -7.44 -14.03
N ASP A 14 14.38 -8.50 -14.75
CA ASP A 14 14.51 -8.49 -16.22
C ASP A 14 13.20 -8.77 -16.99
N SER A 15 12.17 -9.33 -16.36
CA SER A 15 10.96 -9.76 -17.09
C SER A 15 10.16 -8.57 -17.65
N SER A 16 10.07 -7.46 -16.91
CA SER A 16 9.31 -6.29 -17.37
C SER A 16 10.04 -5.53 -18.48
N GLU A 17 11.35 -5.42 -18.39
CA GLU A 17 12.19 -4.78 -19.40
C GLU A 17 12.20 -5.60 -20.68
N THR A 18 12.26 -6.93 -20.57
CA THR A 18 12.17 -7.86 -21.71
C THR A 18 10.82 -7.76 -22.42
N ILE A 19 9.72 -7.63 -21.72
CA ILE A 19 8.38 -7.46 -22.33
C ILE A 19 8.30 -6.15 -23.09
N VAL A 20 8.76 -5.02 -22.51
CA VAL A 20 8.75 -3.73 -23.18
C VAL A 20 9.61 -3.77 -24.47
N MET A 21 10.79 -4.38 -24.38
CA MET A 21 11.68 -4.54 -25.52
C MET A 21 11.06 -5.40 -26.62
N ALA A 22 10.47 -6.54 -26.26
CA ALA A 22 9.80 -7.42 -27.20
C ALA A 22 8.61 -6.73 -27.90
N VAL A 23 7.77 -6.01 -27.16
CA VAL A 23 6.65 -5.23 -27.72
C VAL A 23 7.14 -4.18 -28.69
N THR A 24 8.19 -3.44 -28.34
CA THR A 24 8.78 -2.41 -29.21
C THR A 24 9.31 -3.00 -30.51
N ILE A 25 10.06 -4.12 -30.44
CA ILE A 25 10.62 -4.78 -31.61
C ILE A 25 9.50 -5.32 -32.53
N ILE A 26 8.53 -6.05 -31.96
CA ILE A 26 7.42 -6.62 -32.72
C ILE A 26 6.59 -5.53 -33.39
N ALA A 27 6.26 -4.46 -32.66
CA ALA A 27 5.51 -3.32 -33.20
C ALA A 27 6.24 -2.63 -34.34
N THR A 28 7.56 -2.41 -34.19
CA THR A 28 8.41 -1.79 -35.24
C THR A 28 8.47 -2.64 -36.49
N LEU A 29 8.64 -3.96 -36.34
CA LEU A 29 8.72 -4.88 -37.49
C LEU A 29 7.36 -5.02 -38.18
N ALA A 30 6.27 -5.12 -37.44
CA ALA A 30 4.93 -5.28 -37.98
C ALA A 30 4.42 -4.03 -38.72
N THR A 31 4.77 -2.85 -38.23
CA THR A 31 4.30 -1.57 -38.81
C THR A 31 5.30 -1.00 -39.80
N SER A 32 6.53 -1.53 -39.86
CA SER A 32 7.68 -0.95 -40.59
C SER A 32 7.90 0.54 -40.26
N ASN A 33 7.46 0.99 -39.07
CA ASN A 33 7.51 2.37 -38.64
C ASN A 33 8.08 2.44 -37.21
N LEU A 34 9.28 3.01 -37.10
CA LEU A 34 9.99 3.17 -35.84
C LEU A 34 9.21 4.03 -34.84
N ALA A 35 8.55 5.08 -35.30
CA ALA A 35 7.80 5.99 -34.44
C ALA A 35 6.66 5.27 -33.70
N ILE A 36 5.92 4.41 -34.41
CA ILE A 36 4.83 3.63 -33.82
C ILE A 36 5.39 2.62 -32.82
N GLY A 37 6.50 1.96 -33.14
CA GLY A 37 7.18 1.04 -32.22
C GLY A 37 7.61 1.69 -30.94
N VAL A 38 8.20 2.89 -31.00
CA VAL A 38 8.63 3.66 -29.83
C VAL A 38 7.43 4.09 -28.98
N VAL A 39 6.37 4.61 -29.58
CA VAL A 39 5.16 5.03 -28.83
C VAL A 39 4.55 3.84 -28.11
N LEU A 40 4.37 2.70 -28.76
CA LEU A 40 3.83 1.48 -28.11
C LEU A 40 4.74 0.96 -27.01
N GLY A 41 6.06 1.00 -27.19
CA GLY A 41 7.04 0.65 -26.16
C GLY A 41 6.94 1.55 -24.92
N VAL A 42 6.86 2.86 -25.11
CA VAL A 42 6.71 3.83 -24.01
C VAL A 42 5.38 3.63 -23.28
N VAL A 43 4.27 3.45 -23.98
CA VAL A 43 2.95 3.19 -23.35
C VAL A 43 2.99 1.89 -22.53
N THR A 44 3.59 0.84 -23.07
CA THR A 44 3.75 -0.44 -22.35
C THR A 44 4.60 -0.26 -21.08
N ALA A 45 5.71 0.47 -21.18
CA ALA A 45 6.58 0.78 -20.03
C ALA A 45 5.83 1.57 -18.96
N MET A 46 5.02 2.57 -19.35
CA MET A 46 4.19 3.35 -18.43
C MET A 46 3.17 2.48 -17.70
N ILE A 47 2.48 1.59 -18.41
CA ILE A 47 1.49 0.67 -17.81
C ILE A 47 2.17 -0.27 -16.82
N MET A 48 3.32 -0.83 -17.18
CA MET A 48 4.05 -1.73 -16.29
C MET A 48 4.60 -1.01 -15.06
N PHE A 49 5.09 0.21 -15.23
CA PHE A 49 5.51 1.06 -14.12
C PHE A 49 4.35 1.40 -13.18
N ALA A 50 3.20 1.81 -13.73
CA ALA A 50 2.00 2.11 -12.94
C ALA A 50 1.52 0.90 -12.13
N ARG A 51 1.52 -0.30 -12.74
CA ARG A 51 1.20 -1.56 -12.02
C ARG A 51 2.20 -1.86 -10.91
N ARG A 52 3.50 -1.63 -11.14
CA ARG A 52 4.52 -1.82 -10.09
C ARG A 52 4.30 -0.89 -8.92
N VAL A 53 3.99 0.38 -9.20
CA VAL A 53 3.71 1.39 -8.16
C VAL A 53 2.43 1.08 -7.39
N ALA A 54 1.38 0.60 -8.04
CA ALA A 54 0.11 0.24 -7.41
C ALA A 54 0.23 -0.94 -6.43
N HIS A 55 1.26 -1.79 -6.54
CA HIS A 55 1.49 -2.95 -5.66
C HIS A 55 2.57 -2.73 -4.59
N ILE A 56 2.99 -1.50 -4.37
CA ILE A 56 4.02 -1.18 -3.36
C ILE A 56 3.50 -1.32 -1.93
N VAL A 57 2.18 -1.20 -1.73
CA VAL A 57 1.57 -1.31 -0.40
C VAL A 57 0.93 -2.68 -0.23
N SER A 58 1.29 -3.36 0.85
CA SER A 58 0.66 -4.60 1.29
C SER A 58 0.09 -4.46 2.69
N ILE A 59 -1.03 -5.13 2.95
CA ILE A 59 -1.64 -5.25 4.26
C ILE A 59 -1.62 -6.73 4.63
N GLU A 60 -1.07 -7.01 5.79
CA GLU A 60 -1.03 -8.35 6.36
C GLU A 60 -1.82 -8.39 7.67
N LYS A 61 -2.65 -9.42 7.86
CA LYS A 61 -3.26 -9.73 9.15
C LYS A 61 -2.21 -10.47 9.99
N VAL A 62 -1.68 -9.83 11.02
CA VAL A 62 -0.49 -10.33 11.74
C VAL A 62 -0.85 -11.15 12.96
N SER A 63 -1.87 -10.74 13.72
CA SER A 63 -2.26 -11.42 14.94
C SER A 63 -3.73 -11.23 15.24
N ASP A 64 -4.31 -12.30 15.77
CA ASP A 64 -5.63 -12.33 16.32
C ASP A 64 -5.47 -12.64 17.82
N ILE A 65 -5.96 -11.76 18.68
CA ILE A 65 -5.90 -11.93 20.14
C ILE A 65 -7.31 -12.16 20.63
N ASP A 66 -7.49 -13.34 21.22
CA ASP A 66 -8.66 -13.71 22.01
C ASP A 66 -8.31 -13.37 23.47
N GLY A 67 -8.92 -12.30 24.01
CA GLY A 67 -8.56 -11.74 25.31
C GLY A 67 -9.12 -12.53 26.49
N ASP A 68 -10.25 -13.23 26.34
CA ASP A 68 -10.96 -13.93 27.38
C ASP A 68 -11.10 -15.44 27.16
N GLY A 69 -10.65 -15.97 26.02
CA GLY A 69 -10.66 -17.40 25.70
C GLY A 69 -12.04 -17.96 25.34
N ASP A 70 -12.96 -17.10 24.94
CA ASP A 70 -14.32 -17.50 24.51
C ASP A 70 -14.38 -17.92 23.03
N GLY A 71 -13.26 -17.78 22.30
CA GLY A 71 -13.15 -18.09 20.87
C GLY A 71 -13.57 -16.95 19.95
N GLU A 72 -13.98 -15.79 20.49
CA GLU A 72 -14.16 -14.57 19.73
C GLU A 72 -12.82 -13.78 19.66
N ILE A 73 -12.52 -13.23 18.49
CA ILE A 73 -11.32 -12.40 18.33
C ILE A 73 -11.62 -10.99 18.82
N ASP A 74 -11.03 -10.63 19.97
CA ASP A 74 -11.19 -9.30 20.54
C ASP A 74 -10.40 -8.24 19.80
N THR A 75 -9.15 -8.56 19.46
CA THR A 75 -8.24 -7.62 18.81
C THR A 75 -7.65 -8.21 17.55
N ARG A 76 -7.74 -7.46 16.46
CA ARG A 76 -7.12 -7.78 15.19
C ARG A 76 -6.08 -6.75 14.80
N THR A 77 -4.87 -7.21 14.48
CA THR A 77 -3.77 -6.36 14.05
C THR A 77 -3.54 -6.46 12.56
N TYR A 78 -3.63 -5.33 11.89
CA TYR A 78 -3.28 -5.15 10.48
C TYR A 78 -1.94 -4.44 10.39
N ARG A 79 -0.94 -5.10 9.83
CA ARG A 79 0.35 -4.48 9.52
C ARG A 79 0.35 -3.99 8.09
N VAL A 80 0.67 -2.71 7.91
CA VAL A 80 0.78 -2.07 6.60
C VAL A 80 2.25 -1.92 6.25
N HIS A 81 2.64 -2.40 5.07
CA HIS A 81 4.00 -2.31 4.58
C HIS A 81 4.04 -1.44 3.34
N GLY A 82 5.11 -0.65 3.20
CA GLY A 82 5.44 0.08 1.99
C GLY A 82 5.26 1.58 2.07
N GLN A 83 5.34 2.23 0.91
CA GLN A 83 5.30 3.68 0.81
C GLN A 83 3.87 4.16 0.57
N LEU A 84 3.38 4.98 1.49
CA LEU A 84 2.04 5.51 1.50
C LEU A 84 2.03 6.94 0.96
N PHE A 85 1.41 7.12 -0.21
CA PHE A 85 1.21 8.40 -0.86
C PHE A 85 -0.15 8.42 -1.57
N TRP A 86 -0.57 9.56 -2.11
CA TRP A 86 -1.91 9.77 -2.66
C TRP A 86 -2.41 8.65 -3.61
N ALA A 87 -1.53 8.07 -4.44
CA ALA A 87 -1.93 7.05 -5.41
C ALA A 87 -2.09 5.66 -4.79
N SER A 88 -1.32 5.32 -3.73
CA SER A 88 -1.40 4.03 -3.04
C SER A 88 -2.41 4.04 -1.89
N SER A 89 -2.61 5.18 -1.23
CA SER A 89 -3.50 5.29 -0.08
C SER A 89 -4.98 5.22 -0.43
N ASN A 90 -5.38 5.65 -1.63
CA ASN A 90 -6.77 5.57 -2.05
C ASN A 90 -7.29 4.11 -2.15
N ASP A 91 -6.45 3.19 -2.61
CA ASP A 91 -6.77 1.75 -2.68
C ASP A 91 -6.78 1.09 -1.29
N LEU A 92 -6.04 1.67 -0.33
CA LEU A 92 -5.92 1.16 1.03
C LEU A 92 -7.27 1.04 1.74
N VAL A 93 -8.16 2.03 1.54
CA VAL A 93 -9.52 2.05 2.14
C VAL A 93 -10.33 0.81 1.80
N TYR A 94 -10.12 0.21 0.63
CA TYR A 94 -10.88 -0.95 0.16
C TYR A 94 -10.25 -2.29 0.56
N ARG A 95 -9.03 -2.29 1.10
CA ARG A 95 -8.31 -3.51 1.47
C ARG A 95 -8.58 -3.98 2.90
N PHE A 96 -9.13 -3.11 3.75
CA PHE A 96 -9.52 -3.48 5.11
C PHE A 96 -10.86 -4.22 5.13
N ASP A 97 -10.93 -5.25 5.95
CA ASP A 97 -12.17 -5.97 6.20
C ASP A 97 -12.97 -5.29 7.32
N TYR A 98 -13.91 -4.45 6.93
CA TYR A 98 -14.76 -3.72 7.88
C TYR A 98 -15.84 -4.60 8.52
N THR A 99 -16.08 -5.81 7.99
CA THR A 99 -17.09 -6.75 8.48
C THR A 99 -16.55 -7.74 9.51
N ASP A 100 -15.23 -7.65 9.78
CA ASP A 100 -14.54 -8.47 10.79
C ASP A 100 -15.30 -8.49 12.13
N SER A 101 -15.25 -9.60 12.87
CA SER A 101 -15.90 -9.74 14.19
C SER A 101 -15.16 -8.99 15.30
N ALA A 102 -13.86 -8.74 15.16
CA ALA A 102 -13.04 -8.10 16.19
C ALA A 102 -13.57 -6.72 16.59
N ARG A 103 -13.59 -6.44 17.90
CA ARG A 103 -14.03 -5.16 18.49
C ARG A 103 -12.94 -4.10 18.44
N HIS A 104 -11.68 -4.53 18.59
CA HIS A 104 -10.51 -3.67 18.57
C HIS A 104 -9.70 -3.94 17.31
N ILE A 105 -9.40 -2.88 16.56
CA ILE A 105 -8.58 -2.94 15.36
C ILE A 105 -7.29 -2.16 15.63
N THR A 106 -6.17 -2.83 15.50
CA THR A 106 -4.85 -2.18 15.59
C THR A 106 -4.25 -2.09 14.19
N ILE A 107 -3.87 -0.89 13.77
CA ILE A 107 -3.19 -0.65 12.50
C ILE A 107 -1.73 -0.35 12.81
N ASP A 108 -0.85 -1.27 12.46
CA ASP A 108 0.60 -1.17 12.67
C ASP A 108 1.26 -0.59 11.40
N LEU A 109 1.82 0.61 11.53
CA LEU A 109 2.50 1.36 10.48
C LEU A 109 4.03 1.38 10.66
N THR A 110 4.57 0.51 11.51
CA THR A 110 6.02 0.47 11.81
C THR A 110 6.87 0.26 10.54
N GLU A 111 6.35 -0.47 9.56
CA GLU A 111 7.01 -0.75 8.28
C GLU A 111 6.41 0.03 7.10
N ALA A 112 5.66 1.09 7.40
CA ALA A 112 5.06 1.97 6.42
C ALA A 112 5.66 3.38 6.50
N GLU A 113 5.96 3.99 5.36
CA GLU A 113 6.43 5.37 5.27
C GLU A 113 5.32 6.29 4.75
N ILE A 114 4.96 7.30 5.52
CA ILE A 114 3.95 8.30 5.14
C ILE A 114 4.63 9.48 4.46
N TRP A 115 4.35 9.67 3.18
CA TRP A 115 4.99 10.70 2.36
C TRP A 115 4.16 11.98 2.24
N ASP A 116 2.82 11.88 2.33
CA ASP A 116 1.95 13.04 2.12
C ASP A 116 0.75 13.10 3.09
N ALA A 117 0.10 14.28 3.13
CA ALA A 117 -1.04 14.54 3.98
C ALA A 117 -2.32 13.80 3.53
N SER A 118 -2.40 13.37 2.26
CA SER A 118 -3.56 12.61 1.76
C SER A 118 -3.64 11.23 2.37
N THR A 119 -2.50 10.63 2.70
CA THR A 119 -2.41 9.37 3.44
C THR A 119 -3.02 9.49 4.84
N VAL A 120 -2.78 10.62 5.53
CA VAL A 120 -3.37 10.88 6.86
C VAL A 120 -4.90 10.95 6.75
N ALA A 121 -5.43 11.70 5.77
CA ALA A 121 -6.87 11.76 5.52
C ALA A 121 -7.48 10.38 5.18
N THR A 122 -6.72 9.51 4.52
CA THR A 122 -7.13 8.14 4.25
C THR A 122 -7.26 7.32 5.54
N PHE A 123 -6.31 7.43 6.48
CA PHE A 123 -6.41 6.73 7.77
C PHE A 123 -7.54 7.28 8.64
N ASP A 124 -7.82 8.58 8.58
CA ASP A 124 -9.00 9.16 9.24
C ASP A 124 -10.29 8.54 8.67
N ALA A 125 -10.40 8.43 7.34
CA ALA A 125 -11.55 7.79 6.70
C ALA A 125 -11.67 6.29 7.04
N ILE A 126 -10.57 5.56 7.17
CA ILE A 126 -10.54 4.16 7.59
C ILE A 126 -11.01 4.04 9.04
N THR A 127 -10.47 4.89 9.92
CA THR A 127 -10.83 4.94 11.34
C THR A 127 -12.32 5.22 11.50
N GLN A 128 -12.84 6.24 10.80
CA GLN A 128 -14.25 6.57 10.82
C GLN A 128 -15.14 5.40 10.38
N LYS A 129 -14.77 4.71 9.29
CA LYS A 129 -15.53 3.54 8.81
C LYS A 129 -15.59 2.38 9.81
N PHE A 130 -14.54 2.16 10.59
CA PHE A 130 -14.55 1.18 11.67
C PHE A 130 -15.38 1.66 12.86
N GLN A 131 -15.27 2.93 13.25
CA GLN A 131 -16.04 3.54 14.34
C GLN A 131 -17.54 3.55 14.03
N ASP A 132 -17.95 3.83 12.81
CA ASP A 132 -19.35 3.76 12.35
C ASP A 132 -19.96 2.36 12.52
N ARG A 133 -19.10 1.33 12.64
CA ARG A 133 -19.48 -0.05 12.92
C ARG A 133 -19.29 -0.46 14.38
N GLY A 134 -19.08 0.50 15.27
CA GLY A 134 -18.91 0.28 16.70
C GLY A 134 -17.57 -0.33 17.11
N LYS A 135 -16.54 -0.20 16.25
CA LYS A 135 -15.19 -0.72 16.53
C LYS A 135 -14.28 0.37 17.03
N THR A 136 -13.35 0.00 17.90
CA THR A 136 -12.26 0.89 18.34
C THR A 136 -11.04 0.68 17.48
N VAL A 137 -10.42 1.77 17.01
CA VAL A 137 -9.21 1.72 16.18
C VAL A 137 -8.05 2.34 16.92
N SER A 138 -6.92 1.67 16.93
CA SER A 138 -5.63 2.16 17.42
C SER A 138 -4.60 2.13 16.29
N ILE A 139 -3.88 3.21 16.07
CA ILE A 139 -2.80 3.30 15.09
C ILE A 139 -1.48 3.35 15.83
N ILE A 140 -0.57 2.43 15.51
CA ILE A 140 0.76 2.33 16.12
C ILE A 140 1.85 2.38 15.05
N GLY A 141 3.10 2.64 15.47
CA GLY A 141 4.26 2.60 14.58
C GLY A 141 4.49 3.84 13.72
N LEU A 142 3.84 4.96 14.03
CA LEU A 142 4.14 6.23 13.39
C LEU A 142 5.43 6.83 13.91
N ASP A 143 6.34 7.27 13.00
CA ASP A 143 7.49 8.10 13.41
C ASP A 143 7.00 9.43 14.00
N GLY A 144 7.82 10.04 14.88
CA GLY A 144 7.51 11.32 15.54
C GLY A 144 6.95 12.41 14.60
N PRO A 145 7.54 12.66 13.41
CA PRO A 145 6.99 13.64 12.46
C PRO A 145 5.63 13.26 11.88
N SER A 146 5.37 11.96 11.68
CA SER A 146 4.10 11.44 11.15
C SER A 146 3.01 11.43 12.23
N GLN A 147 3.39 11.12 13.46
CA GLN A 147 2.52 11.22 14.63
C GLN A 147 2.06 12.68 14.87
N ASP A 148 2.98 13.64 14.78
CA ASP A 148 2.65 15.08 14.92
C ASP A 148 1.72 15.56 13.81
N ARG A 149 1.87 15.06 12.60
CA ARG A 149 0.97 15.38 11.47
C ARG A 149 -0.42 14.80 11.70
N LEU A 150 -0.51 13.53 12.10
CA LEU A 150 -1.78 12.88 12.42
C LEU A 150 -2.51 13.63 13.54
N ASN A 151 -1.82 13.95 14.64
CA ASN A 151 -2.38 14.65 15.79
C ASN A 151 -2.82 16.09 15.44
N ARG A 152 -2.10 16.80 14.57
CA ARG A 152 -2.48 18.14 14.12
C ARG A 152 -3.71 18.15 13.20
N LEU A 153 -3.89 17.10 12.40
CA LEU A 153 -5.01 16.99 11.46
C LEU A 153 -6.25 16.42 12.13
N SER A 154 -6.12 15.41 12.98
CA SER A 154 -7.22 14.85 13.77
C SER A 154 -7.72 15.85 14.84
N GLY A 155 -6.81 16.58 15.52
CA GLY A 155 -7.18 17.63 16.47
C GLY A 155 -7.88 18.86 15.84
N ARG A 156 -7.82 19.00 14.51
CA ARG A 156 -8.50 20.11 13.81
C ARG A 156 -9.97 19.81 13.50
N LEU A 157 -10.37 18.53 13.55
CA LEU A 157 -11.76 18.11 13.36
C LEU A 157 -12.57 18.14 14.67
N ASP A 158 -11.89 18.14 15.81
CA ASP A 158 -12.54 18.14 17.14
C ASP A 158 -12.83 19.56 17.69
N THR A 159 -12.41 20.61 16.99
CA THR A 159 -12.65 22.03 17.40
C THR A 159 -13.77 22.71 16.60
N GLY A 160 -14.64 21.94 15.96
CA GLY A 160 -15.77 22.39 15.15
C GLY A 160 -17.12 22.23 15.84
N HIS A 161 -17.24 22.66 17.12
CA HIS A 161 -18.53 22.92 17.79
C HIS A 161 -18.55 24.29 18.39
#